data_cc39f506b4d776b5168f478329ee5a31
#
_entry.id   cc39f506b4d776b5168f478329ee5a31
#
_cell.length_a   1.000
_cell.length_b   1.000
_cell.length_c   1.000
_cell.angle_alpha   90.00
_cell.angle_beta   90.00
_cell.angle_gamma   90.00
#
_symmetry.space_group_name_H-M   'P 1'
#
loop_
_entity.id
_entity.type
_entity.pdbx_description
1 polymer ?
#
loop_
_entity_poly.entity_id
_entity_poly.type
_entity_poly.pdbx_seq_one_letter_code
_entity_poly.pdbx_strand_id
1 'polypeptide(L)'
;SHEVTSWIRNMLRAWEADLTARAPAEEKQQVFKAEKAQYRQSKQYLKPLRRALRDGEVDAGVIFSLAEIAKDSGQRRYRAAKEAYMRLAIGNHPWPMGVTFVTFHDRAARHKIGEGAQAHVLDDETTRKYVQMVKRLVTFAERRWPIDPTQEE
;
A
#
# COMPACT_ATOMS: atom_id res chain seq x y z
N SER A 1 9.33 -6.40 -5.38
CA SER A 1 8.17 -6.65 -4.54
C SER A 1 8.54 -6.97 -3.09
N HIS A 2 9.77 -7.41 -2.87
CA HIS A 2 10.25 -7.64 -1.51
C HIS A 2 10.20 -6.36 -0.67
N GLU A 3 10.58 -5.24 -1.25
CA GLU A 3 10.54 -3.94 -0.57
C GLU A 3 9.12 -3.57 -0.17
N VAL A 4 8.17 -3.81 -1.07
CA VAL A 4 6.77 -3.49 -0.80
C VAL A 4 6.23 -4.38 0.30
N THR A 5 6.50 -5.67 0.21
CA THR A 5 6.07 -6.63 1.20
C THR A 5 6.61 -6.28 2.59
N SER A 6 7.91 -5.95 2.64
CA SER A 6 8.55 -5.58 3.90
C SER A 6 7.95 -4.30 4.47
N TRP A 7 7.71 -3.32 3.61
CA TRP A 7 7.15 -2.05 4.05
C TRP A 7 5.77 -2.24 4.66
N ILE A 8 4.89 -2.97 3.96
CA ILE A 8 3.54 -3.22 4.49
C ILE A 8 3.61 -3.91 5.83
N ARG A 9 4.42 -4.96 5.92
CA ARG A 9 4.56 -5.71 7.17
C ARG A 9 5.07 -4.82 8.29
N ASN A 10 6.09 -4.03 8.00
CA ASN A 10 6.69 -3.19 9.02
C ASN A 10 5.74 -2.09 9.49
N MET A 11 4.97 -1.53 8.57
CA MET A 11 3.99 -0.50 8.94
C MET A 11 2.89 -1.09 9.81
N LEU A 12 2.39 -2.27 9.46
CA LEU A 12 1.35 -2.90 10.26
C LEU A 12 1.86 -3.25 11.65
N ARG A 13 3.10 -3.73 11.75
CA ARG A 13 3.69 -4.05 13.03
C ARG A 13 3.91 -2.80 13.87
N ALA A 14 4.40 -1.74 13.25
CA ALA A 14 4.63 -0.49 13.97
C ALA A 14 3.32 0.12 14.45
N TRP A 15 2.28 0.03 13.64
CA TRP A 15 0.97 0.55 14.03
C TRP A 15 0.41 -0.22 15.21
N GLU A 16 0.51 -1.53 15.16
CA GLU A 16 0.05 -2.37 16.27
C GLU A 16 0.81 -2.05 17.55
N ALA A 17 2.12 -1.91 17.45
CA ALA A 17 2.95 -1.58 18.60
C ALA A 17 2.58 -0.21 19.18
N ASP A 18 2.31 0.75 18.31
CA ASP A 18 1.91 2.09 18.73
C ASP A 18 0.58 2.05 19.47
N LEU A 19 -0.39 1.31 18.94
CA LEU A 19 -1.69 1.17 19.61
C LEU A 19 -1.54 0.49 20.96
N THR A 20 -0.74 -0.57 21.02
CA THR A 20 -0.52 -1.30 22.26
C THR A 20 0.10 -0.38 23.32
N ALA A 21 1.06 0.44 22.91
CA ALA A 21 1.73 1.34 23.82
C ALA A 21 0.79 2.43 24.36
N ARG A 22 -0.14 2.88 23.54
CA ARG A 22 -1.08 3.94 23.95
C ARG A 22 -2.30 3.45 24.69
N ALA A 23 -2.60 2.15 24.59
CA ALA A 23 -3.83 1.59 25.15
C ALA A 23 -4.04 1.90 26.63
N PRO A 24 -3.02 1.77 27.51
CA PRO A 24 -3.26 2.04 28.92
C PRO A 24 -3.84 3.42 29.20
N ALA A 25 -3.44 4.42 28.41
CA ALA A 25 -3.91 5.78 28.62
C ALA A 25 -5.14 6.13 27.79
N GLU A 26 -5.35 5.46 26.66
CA GLU A 26 -6.33 5.93 25.69
C GLU A 26 -7.42 4.93 25.34
N GLU A 27 -7.37 3.72 25.85
CA GLU A 27 -8.25 2.65 25.36
C GLU A 27 -9.75 2.95 25.51
N LYS A 28 -10.12 3.86 26.39
CA LYS A 28 -11.52 4.19 26.59
C LYS A 28 -12.00 5.32 25.69
N GLN A 29 -11.08 5.99 25.00
CA GLN A 29 -11.44 7.11 24.14
C GLN A 29 -12.00 6.61 22.81
N GLN A 30 -13.02 7.31 22.33
CA GLN A 30 -13.64 6.91 21.05
C GLN A 30 -12.68 7.01 19.89
N VAL A 31 -11.83 8.02 19.89
CA VAL A 31 -10.84 8.20 18.83
C VAL A 31 -9.89 7.00 18.78
N PHE A 32 -9.47 6.54 19.94
CA PHE A 32 -8.58 5.38 20.00
C PHE A 32 -9.29 4.11 19.48
N LYS A 33 -10.52 3.92 19.91
CA LYS A 33 -11.29 2.76 19.47
C LYS A 33 -11.48 2.77 17.94
N ALA A 34 -11.74 3.94 17.41
CA ALA A 34 -11.90 4.08 15.96
C ALA A 34 -10.60 3.77 15.23
N GLU A 35 -9.49 4.25 15.74
CA GLU A 35 -8.20 3.97 15.13
C GLU A 35 -7.87 2.48 15.19
N LYS A 36 -8.17 1.84 16.31
CA LYS A 36 -7.94 0.41 16.45
C LYS A 36 -8.76 -0.37 15.44
N ALA A 37 -10.00 0.04 15.22
CA ALA A 37 -10.86 -0.58 14.22
C ALA A 37 -10.29 -0.37 12.81
N GLN A 38 -9.77 0.82 12.53
CA GLN A 38 -9.14 1.09 11.24
C GLN A 38 -7.91 0.23 11.03
N TYR A 39 -7.11 0.03 12.07
CA TYR A 39 -5.95 -0.83 11.97
C TYR A 39 -6.36 -2.26 11.62
N ARG A 40 -7.35 -2.78 12.32
CA ARG A 40 -7.82 -4.15 12.07
C ARG A 40 -8.35 -4.30 10.65
N GLN A 41 -9.12 -3.32 10.21
CA GLN A 41 -9.67 -3.33 8.86
C GLN A 41 -8.55 -3.26 7.82
N SER A 42 -7.57 -2.40 8.06
CA SER A 42 -6.44 -2.25 7.15
C SER A 42 -5.68 -3.55 7.01
N LYS A 43 -5.40 -4.20 8.13
CA LYS A 43 -4.70 -5.47 8.13
C LYS A 43 -5.48 -6.51 7.33
N GLN A 44 -6.78 -6.55 7.54
CA GLN A 44 -7.63 -7.53 6.86
C GLN A 44 -7.69 -7.25 5.36
N TYR A 45 -7.90 -6.02 4.96
CA TYR A 45 -8.07 -5.68 3.55
C TYR A 45 -6.76 -5.68 2.78
N LEU A 46 -5.62 -5.65 3.46
CA LEU A 46 -4.34 -5.78 2.80
C LEU A 46 -3.92 -7.24 2.57
N LYS A 47 -4.63 -8.19 3.18
CA LYS A 47 -4.27 -9.59 3.00
C LYS A 47 -4.25 -10.05 1.54
N PRO A 48 -5.26 -9.73 0.74
CA PRO A 48 -5.23 -10.17 -0.66
C PRO A 48 -4.02 -9.61 -1.41
N LEU A 49 -3.69 -8.34 -1.16
CA LEU A 49 -2.54 -7.74 -1.79
C LEU A 49 -1.24 -8.42 -1.33
N ARG A 50 -1.13 -8.69 -0.04
CA ARG A 50 0.07 -9.32 0.50
C ARG A 50 0.26 -10.72 -0.07
N ARG A 51 -0.84 -11.47 -0.24
CA ARG A 51 -0.79 -12.79 -0.85
C ARG A 51 -0.36 -12.69 -2.31
N ALA A 52 -0.96 -11.76 -3.04
CA ALA A 52 -0.65 -11.59 -4.45
C ALA A 52 0.81 -11.17 -4.65
N LEU A 53 1.32 -10.32 -3.78
CA LEU A 53 2.73 -9.94 -3.84
C LEU A 53 3.64 -11.14 -3.60
N ARG A 54 3.29 -11.95 -2.61
CA ARG A 54 4.07 -13.14 -2.29
C ARG A 54 4.08 -14.10 -3.46
N ASP A 55 2.96 -14.23 -4.13
CA ASP A 55 2.81 -15.20 -5.22
C ASP A 55 3.23 -14.63 -6.58
N GLY A 56 3.71 -13.40 -6.61
CA GLY A 56 4.16 -12.78 -7.86
C GLY A 56 3.04 -12.44 -8.82
N GLU A 57 1.86 -12.17 -8.29
CA GLU A 57 0.66 -11.97 -9.08
C GLU A 57 0.17 -10.53 -9.12
N VAL A 58 1.04 -9.58 -8.86
CA VAL A 58 0.70 -8.18 -8.92
C VAL A 58 1.32 -7.55 -10.15
N ASP A 59 0.54 -6.74 -10.83
CA ASP A 59 0.95 -6.01 -12.00
C ASP A 59 2.22 -5.19 -11.73
N ALA A 60 3.16 -5.24 -12.66
CA ALA A 60 4.44 -4.55 -12.51
C ALA A 60 4.28 -3.06 -12.26
N GLY A 61 3.33 -2.42 -12.93
CA GLY A 61 3.10 -0.99 -12.72
C GLY A 61 2.61 -0.67 -11.33
N VAL A 62 1.77 -1.54 -10.78
CA VAL A 62 1.29 -1.39 -9.41
C VAL A 62 2.45 -1.57 -8.44
N ILE A 63 3.27 -2.59 -8.66
CA ILE A 63 4.44 -2.82 -7.82
C ILE A 63 5.36 -1.61 -7.84
N PHE A 64 5.58 -1.03 -9.01
CA PHE A 64 6.44 0.13 -9.14
C PHE A 64 5.90 1.30 -8.30
N SER A 65 4.61 1.58 -8.40
CA SER A 65 3.99 2.66 -7.63
C SER A 65 4.05 2.38 -6.14
N LEU A 66 3.78 1.16 -5.73
CA LEU A 66 3.85 0.80 -4.32
C LEU A 66 5.28 0.91 -3.80
N ALA A 67 6.26 0.56 -4.61
CA ALA A 67 7.66 0.68 -4.23
C ALA A 67 8.06 2.15 -4.04
N GLU A 68 7.55 3.04 -4.89
CA GLU A 68 7.78 4.46 -4.72
C GLU A 68 7.19 4.96 -3.41
N ILE A 69 5.96 4.56 -3.13
CA ILE A 69 5.30 4.96 -1.89
C ILE A 69 6.11 4.48 -0.69
N ALA A 70 6.55 3.24 -0.72
CA ALA A 70 7.31 2.66 0.37
C ALA A 70 8.64 3.38 0.57
N LYS A 71 9.34 3.66 -0.52
CA LYS A 71 10.62 4.32 -0.48
C LYS A 71 10.49 5.74 0.05
N ASP A 72 9.55 6.50 -0.52
CA ASP A 72 9.38 7.88 -0.13
C ASP A 72 8.89 8.00 1.32
N SER A 73 7.98 7.13 1.74
CA SER A 73 7.53 7.12 3.13
C SER A 73 8.68 6.81 4.08
N GLY A 74 9.52 5.86 3.70
CA GLY A 74 10.66 5.49 4.52
C GLY A 74 11.68 6.59 4.67
N GLN A 75 11.72 7.51 3.71
CA GLN A 75 12.61 8.66 3.75
C GLN A 75 11.91 9.91 4.26
N ARG A 76 10.70 9.76 4.78
CA ARG A 76 9.87 10.86 5.28
C ARG A 76 9.54 11.89 4.20
N ARG A 77 9.48 11.44 2.96
CA ARG A 77 9.10 12.30 1.84
C ARG A 77 7.62 12.08 1.57
N TYR A 78 6.81 12.53 2.50
CA TYR A 78 5.38 12.19 2.49
C TYR A 78 4.61 12.84 1.37
N ARG A 79 5.01 14.02 0.93
CA ARG A 79 4.36 14.64 -0.21
C ARG A 79 4.55 13.78 -1.45
N ALA A 80 5.77 13.34 -1.69
CA ALA A 80 6.07 12.47 -2.83
C ALA A 80 5.32 11.16 -2.73
N ALA A 81 5.26 10.59 -1.52
CA ALA A 81 4.52 9.34 -1.30
C ALA A 81 3.03 9.52 -1.61
N LYS A 82 2.45 10.65 -1.20
CA LYS A 82 1.05 10.92 -1.46
C LYS A 82 0.78 11.14 -2.93
N GLU A 83 1.72 11.75 -3.65
CA GLU A 83 1.59 11.93 -5.09
C GLU A 83 1.63 10.57 -5.81
N ALA A 84 2.54 9.70 -5.40
CA ALA A 84 2.60 8.36 -5.95
C ALA A 84 1.31 7.60 -5.63
N TYR A 85 0.80 7.76 -4.42
CA TYR A 85 -0.46 7.17 -4.04
C TYR A 85 -1.59 7.65 -4.93
N MET A 86 -1.64 8.95 -5.20
CA MET A 86 -2.71 9.50 -6.04
C MET A 86 -2.66 8.91 -7.45
N ARG A 87 -1.47 8.76 -8.01
CA ARG A 87 -1.35 8.14 -9.33
C ARG A 87 -1.85 6.71 -9.31
N LEU A 88 -1.53 5.98 -8.25
CA LEU A 88 -2.00 4.61 -8.10
C LEU A 88 -3.53 4.57 -7.98
N ALA A 89 -4.09 5.48 -7.18
CA ALA A 89 -5.51 5.50 -6.90
C ALA A 89 -6.35 5.79 -8.15
N ILE A 90 -5.85 6.64 -9.02
CA ILE A 90 -6.58 6.96 -10.24
C ILE A 90 -6.20 6.05 -11.40
N GLY A 91 -5.37 5.05 -11.14
CA GLY A 91 -4.97 4.12 -12.18
C GLY A 91 -3.95 4.67 -13.16
N ASN A 92 -3.38 5.85 -12.85
CA ASN A 92 -2.42 6.49 -13.73
C ASN A 92 -1.02 6.40 -13.13
N HIS A 93 -0.58 5.19 -12.87
CA HIS A 93 0.74 4.97 -12.32
C HIS A 93 1.74 4.78 -13.46
N PRO A 94 3.01 5.18 -13.25
CA PRO A 94 4.00 5.03 -14.30
C PRO A 94 4.32 3.57 -14.53
N TRP A 95 4.57 3.25 -15.79
CA TRP A 95 4.94 1.90 -16.17
C TRP A 95 6.41 1.89 -16.53
N PRO A 96 7.16 0.95 -16.00
CA PRO A 96 8.55 0.81 -16.43
C PRO A 96 8.59 0.51 -17.91
N MET A 97 9.60 1.03 -18.58
CA MET A 97 9.76 0.77 -19.99
C MET A 97 9.85 -0.73 -20.24
N GLY A 98 9.09 -1.20 -21.19
CA GLY A 98 9.10 -2.59 -21.57
C GLY A 98 8.25 -3.50 -20.71
N VAL A 99 7.76 -2.99 -19.60
CA VAL A 99 6.84 -3.74 -18.78
C VAL A 99 5.59 -2.94 -18.78
N THR A 100 4.71 -3.15 -19.64
CA THR A 100 3.66 -2.26 -19.77
C THR A 100 2.39 -2.97 -19.65
N PHE A 101 1.49 -2.20 -19.75
CA PHE A 101 0.23 -2.51 -20.17
C PHE A 101 0.20 -3.59 -21.23
N VAL A 102 1.07 -3.55 -22.19
CA VAL A 102 1.14 -4.59 -23.18
C VAL A 102 1.39 -5.94 -22.54
N THR A 103 2.36 -6.03 -21.67
CA THR A 103 2.65 -7.26 -20.99
C THR A 103 1.43 -7.77 -20.23
N PHE A 104 0.78 -6.87 -19.53
CA PHE A 104 -0.38 -7.17 -18.77
C PHE A 104 -1.51 -7.68 -19.66
N HIS A 105 -1.78 -6.96 -20.72
CA HIS A 105 -2.86 -7.32 -21.62
C HIS A 105 -2.54 -8.52 -22.46
N ASP A 106 -1.28 -8.67 -22.83
CA ASP A 106 -0.87 -9.81 -23.61
C ASP A 106 -1.08 -11.09 -22.86
N ARG A 107 -0.79 -11.07 -21.60
CA ARG A 107 -1.01 -12.25 -20.81
C ARG A 107 -2.47 -12.60 -20.73
N ALA A 108 -3.31 -11.60 -20.57
CA ALA A 108 -4.73 -11.83 -20.56
C ALA A 108 -5.18 -12.41 -21.86
N ALA A 109 -4.65 -11.87 -22.95
CA ALA A 109 -5.03 -12.36 -24.26
C ALA A 109 -4.53 -13.75 -24.51
N ARG A 110 -3.33 -14.01 -24.10
CA ARG A 110 -2.74 -15.31 -24.34
C ARG A 110 -3.32 -16.39 -23.47
N HIS A 111 -3.72 -16.02 -22.39
CA HIS A 111 -4.29 -16.97 -21.49
C HIS A 111 -5.72 -17.18 -21.68
N LYS A 112 -6.03 -16.26 -22.12
CA LYS A 112 -6.82 -16.12 -22.11
C LYS A 112 -6.95 -16.35 -21.84
N ILE A 113 -6.12 -15.83 -21.90
CA ILE A 113 -5.31 -15.85 -21.59
C ILE A 113 -5.01 -15.84 -20.69
N GLY A 114 -5.52 -15.90 -20.48
CA GLY A 114 -5.22 -15.84 -19.54
C GLY A 114 -4.25 -15.61 -19.05
N GLU A 115 -3.84 -15.70 -19.36
CA GLU A 115 -2.92 -15.38 -18.88
C GLU A 115 -2.83 -14.25 -18.43
N GLY A 116 -2.80 -13.39 -18.77
CA GLY A 116 -2.59 -12.15 -18.26
C GLY A 116 -3.43 -12.05 -17.16
N ALA A 117 -4.00 -13.01 -17.08
CA ALA A 117 -4.90 -13.18 -16.05
C ALA A 117 -4.33 -12.90 -14.73
N GLN A 118 -3.07 -13.10 -14.55
CA GLN A 118 -2.56 -12.92 -13.25
C GLN A 118 -2.64 -11.52 -12.79
N ALA A 119 -2.67 -10.60 -13.67
CA ALA A 119 -2.82 -9.24 -13.29
C ALA A 119 -4.18 -8.97 -12.72
N HIS A 120 -5.08 -9.89 -12.87
CA HIS A 120 -6.44 -9.70 -12.43
C HIS A 120 -6.82 -10.54 -11.24
N VAL A 121 -5.84 -11.04 -10.55
CA VAL A 121 -6.08 -11.74 -9.32
C VAL A 121 -6.86 -10.88 -8.37
N LEU A 122 -6.59 -9.58 -8.38
CA LEU A 122 -7.30 -8.64 -7.54
C LEU A 122 -8.37 -7.95 -8.38
N ASP A 123 -9.62 -8.12 -8.00
CA ASP A 123 -10.71 -7.46 -8.71
C ASP A 123 -10.74 -5.98 -8.34
N ASP A 124 -11.60 -5.22 -9.04
CA ASP A 124 -11.67 -3.78 -8.86
C ASP A 124 -11.99 -3.36 -7.45
N GLU A 125 -12.91 -4.08 -6.82
CA GLU A 125 -13.30 -3.74 -5.46
C GLU A 125 -12.16 -3.99 -4.48
N THR A 126 -11.49 -5.12 -4.62
CA THR A 126 -10.35 -5.44 -3.78
C THR A 126 -9.24 -4.42 -3.99
N THR A 127 -9.02 -4.03 -5.24
CA THR A 127 -8.00 -3.03 -5.56
C THR A 127 -8.31 -1.71 -4.87
N ARG A 128 -9.55 -1.25 -4.94
CA ARG A 128 -9.92 0.00 -4.29
C ARG A 128 -9.72 -0.07 -2.79
N LYS A 129 -10.03 -1.22 -2.20
CA LYS A 129 -9.87 -1.37 -0.75
C LYS A 129 -8.41 -1.29 -0.35
N TYR A 130 -7.53 -2.03 -1.04
CA TYR A 130 -6.14 -2.01 -0.60
C TYR A 130 -5.48 -0.66 -0.89
N VAL A 131 -5.91 0.06 -1.94
CA VAL A 131 -5.38 1.38 -2.21
C VAL A 131 -5.69 2.32 -1.03
N GLN A 132 -6.91 2.25 -0.51
CA GLN A 132 -7.25 3.03 0.68
C GLN A 132 -6.42 2.64 1.88
N MET A 133 -6.15 1.34 2.05
CA MET A 133 -5.36 0.89 3.18
C MET A 133 -3.92 1.35 3.07
N VAL A 134 -3.38 1.39 1.85
CA VAL A 134 -2.04 1.92 1.63
C VAL A 134 -1.96 3.38 2.06
N LYS A 135 -3.00 4.16 1.75
CA LYS A 135 -3.05 5.55 2.20
C LYS A 135 -3.02 5.63 3.72
N ARG A 136 -3.74 4.74 4.39
CA ARG A 136 -3.74 4.72 5.85
C ARG A 136 -2.36 4.44 6.41
N LEU A 137 -1.60 3.56 5.74
CA LEU A 137 -0.24 3.28 6.19
C LEU A 137 0.67 4.49 6.05
N VAL A 138 0.51 5.25 4.96
CA VAL A 138 1.28 6.49 4.78
C VAL A 138 0.89 7.51 5.85
N THR A 139 -0.40 7.64 6.12
CA THR A 139 -0.88 8.56 7.15
C THR A 139 -0.34 8.19 8.53
N PHE A 140 -0.34 6.89 8.83
CA PHE A 140 0.25 6.42 10.08
C PHE A 140 1.74 6.76 10.14
N ALA A 141 2.47 6.51 9.06
CA ALA A 141 3.90 6.78 9.02
C ALA A 141 4.20 8.25 9.26
N GLU A 142 3.43 9.12 8.62
CA GLU A 142 3.63 10.56 8.78
C GLU A 142 3.37 11.01 10.20
N ARG A 143 2.37 10.45 10.85
CA ARG A 143 2.08 10.78 12.25
C ARG A 143 3.15 10.23 13.19
N ARG A 144 3.60 9.02 12.93
CA ARG A 144 4.57 8.35 13.82
C ARG A 144 5.99 8.87 13.65
N TRP A 145 6.35 9.23 12.43
CA TRP A 145 7.68 9.74 12.11
C TRP A 145 7.55 11.02 11.30
N PRO A 146 7.15 12.11 11.94
CA PRO A 146 6.92 13.36 11.19
C PRO A 146 8.23 13.95 10.70
N ILE A 147 8.10 14.83 9.71
CA ILE A 147 9.23 15.58 9.20
C ILE A 147 9.64 16.58 10.26
N ASP A 148 10.96 16.78 10.39
CA ASP A 148 11.49 17.84 11.24
C ASP A 148 10.96 19.17 10.67
N PRO A 149 10.39 20.06 11.51
CA PRO A 149 9.86 21.34 11.02
C PRO A 149 10.89 22.20 10.31
N THR A 150 12.17 21.95 10.53
CA THR A 150 13.23 22.72 9.87
C THR A 150 13.62 22.15 8.52
N GLN A 151 13.02 21.03 8.11
CA GLN A 151 13.30 20.40 6.82
C GLN A 151 12.07 20.50 5.94
N GLU A 152 12.31 20.76 4.65
CA GLU A 152 11.21 20.82 3.69
C GLU A 152 11.34 19.69 2.70
N GLU A 153 10.19 19.23 2.22
CA GLU A 153 10.16 18.13 1.27
C GLU A 153 10.63 18.54 -0.10
#